data_16ee63b44f14c43de6b08c5a2f4af4ae
#
_entry.id   16ee63b44f14c43de6b08c5a2f4af4ae
#
_cell.length_a   1.000
_cell.length_b   1.000
_cell.length_c   1.000
_cell.angle_alpha   90.00
_cell.angle_beta   90.00
_cell.angle_gamma   90.00
#
_symmetry.space_group_name_H-M   'P 1'
#
loop_
_entity.id
_entity.type
_entity.pdbx_description
1 polymer ?
#
loop_
_entity_poly.entity_id
_entity_poly.type
_entity_poly.pdbx_seq_one_letter_code
_entity_poly.pdbx_strand_id
1 'polypeptide(L)'
;IYYLENAIFRTMVLWDLLAQFFNLKEKIDKPFDKVYSAQIFHDAQQGKRPNPFAKEVYAYMTQEDSSETEPWEGNHGYVREFRDKMIHRSTPTLSSISNFSFELRMPVAYTLKRTIEDYIQVSYFLHEIITNILQDYEMLNI
;
A
#
# COMPACT_ATOMS: atom_id res chain seq x y z
N ILE A 1 -2.57 -15.47 14.32
CA ILE A 1 -3.18 -15.29 12.98
C ILE A 1 -4.12 -14.09 12.97
N TYR A 2 -5.04 -14.00 13.89
CA TYR A 2 -5.99 -12.87 13.98
C TYR A 2 -5.30 -11.50 14.04
N TYR A 3 -4.30 -11.34 14.87
CA TYR A 3 -3.56 -10.07 14.98
C TYR A 3 -2.75 -9.75 13.73
N LEU A 4 -2.18 -10.74 13.07
CA LEU A 4 -1.47 -10.57 11.81
C LEU A 4 -2.42 -10.12 10.69
N GLU A 5 -3.58 -10.77 10.57
CA GLU A 5 -4.62 -10.39 9.60
C GLU A 5 -5.08 -8.95 9.83
N ASN A 6 -5.33 -8.56 11.07
CA ASN A 6 -5.67 -7.18 11.41
C ASN A 6 -4.55 -6.20 11.02
N ALA A 7 -3.30 -6.53 11.29
CA ALA A 7 -2.16 -5.69 10.92
C ALA A 7 -2.09 -5.47 9.40
N ILE A 8 -2.28 -6.53 8.64
CA ILE A 8 -2.30 -6.49 7.16
C ILE A 8 -3.44 -5.57 6.67
N PHE A 9 -4.67 -5.79 7.12
CA PHE A 9 -5.81 -4.97 6.71
C PHE A 9 -5.62 -3.50 7.08
N ARG A 10 -5.15 -3.20 8.28
CA ARG A 10 -4.90 -1.82 8.72
C ARG A 10 -3.79 -1.15 7.93
N THR A 11 -2.74 -1.86 7.60
CA THR A 11 -1.67 -1.35 6.74
C THR A 11 -2.21 -1.00 5.35
N MET A 12 -3.04 -1.85 4.78
CA MET A 12 -3.66 -1.56 3.47
C MET A 12 -4.61 -0.37 3.51
N VAL A 13 -5.37 -0.19 4.61
CA VAL A 13 -6.20 1.01 4.82
C VAL A 13 -5.35 2.28 4.85
N LEU A 14 -4.14 2.24 5.42
CA LEU A 14 -3.24 3.40 5.41
C LEU A 14 -2.78 3.76 3.98
N TRP A 15 -2.56 2.80 3.11
CA TRP A 15 -2.27 3.04 1.70
C TRP A 15 -3.44 3.71 0.97
N ASP A 16 -4.66 3.26 1.24
CA ASP A 16 -5.87 3.89 0.70
C ASP A 16 -6.02 5.33 1.22
N LEU A 17 -5.76 5.54 2.50
CA LEU A 17 -5.79 6.87 3.12
C LEU A 17 -4.73 7.81 2.51
N LEU A 18 -3.52 7.31 2.27
CA LEU A 18 -2.46 8.06 1.59
C LEU A 18 -2.91 8.52 0.19
N ALA A 19 -3.55 7.64 -0.56
CA ALA A 19 -4.09 7.96 -1.87
C ALA A 19 -5.19 9.05 -1.79
N GLN A 20 -6.06 9.00 -0.79
CA GLN A 20 -7.09 10.03 -0.55
C GLN A 20 -6.47 11.39 -0.22
N PHE A 21 -5.48 11.44 0.65
CA PHE A 21 -4.75 12.69 0.94
C PHE A 21 -4.03 13.24 -0.29
N PHE A 22 -3.44 12.38 -1.10
CA PHE A 22 -2.79 12.79 -2.34
C PHE A 22 -3.80 13.35 -3.35
N ASN A 23 -4.95 12.70 -3.51
CA ASN A 23 -6.05 13.19 -4.35
C ASN A 23 -6.51 14.59 -3.92
N LEU A 24 -6.64 14.80 -2.62
CA LEU A 24 -7.04 16.09 -2.04
C LEU A 24 -5.96 17.17 -2.24
N LYS A 25 -4.71 16.85 -1.90
CA LYS A 25 -3.60 17.80 -1.96
C LYS A 25 -3.33 18.28 -3.39
N GLU A 26 -3.30 17.35 -4.34
CA GLU A 26 -3.01 17.67 -5.75
C GLU A 26 -4.25 18.10 -6.53
N LYS A 27 -5.41 18.21 -5.87
CA LYS A 27 -6.69 18.63 -6.46
C LYS A 27 -7.04 17.86 -7.74
N ILE A 28 -6.84 16.54 -7.68
CA ILE A 28 -7.14 15.62 -8.79
C ILE A 28 -8.65 15.46 -8.96
N ASP A 29 -9.40 15.66 -7.87
CA ASP A 29 -10.87 15.64 -7.82
C ASP A 29 -11.50 14.31 -8.26
N LYS A 30 -10.80 13.20 -8.04
CA LYS A 30 -11.41 11.89 -8.23
C LYS A 30 -12.45 11.63 -7.13
N PRO A 31 -13.60 11.04 -7.49
CA PRO A 31 -14.59 10.58 -6.49
C PRO A 31 -13.94 9.62 -5.49
N PHE A 32 -14.33 9.72 -4.23
CA PHE A 32 -13.77 8.94 -3.13
C PHE A 32 -13.73 7.43 -3.41
N ASP A 33 -14.78 6.89 -3.99
CA ASP A 33 -14.93 5.47 -4.35
C ASP A 33 -14.10 5.03 -5.57
N LYS A 34 -13.49 5.98 -6.27
CA LYS A 34 -12.68 5.73 -7.48
C LYS A 34 -11.19 6.06 -7.30
N VAL A 35 -10.75 6.28 -6.07
CA VAL A 35 -9.35 6.49 -5.75
C VAL A 35 -8.70 5.14 -5.47
N TYR A 36 -7.84 4.70 -6.37
CA TYR A 36 -7.04 3.48 -6.23
C TYR A 36 -5.58 3.87 -6.05
N SER A 37 -4.94 3.41 -4.97
CA SER A 37 -3.61 3.84 -4.57
C SER A 37 -2.55 3.61 -5.66
N ALA A 38 -2.48 2.42 -6.23
CA ALA A 38 -1.50 2.14 -7.28
C ALA A 38 -1.72 3.01 -8.53
N GLN A 39 -2.96 3.20 -8.95
CA GLN A 39 -3.30 3.94 -10.16
C GLN A 39 -3.05 5.43 -10.02
N ILE A 40 -3.42 6.03 -8.89
CA ILE A 40 -3.26 7.47 -8.68
C ILE A 40 -1.79 7.89 -8.66
N PHE A 41 -0.93 7.11 -8.02
CA PHE A 41 0.51 7.37 -7.98
C PHE A 41 1.19 7.06 -9.32
N HIS A 42 0.76 5.99 -9.99
CA HIS A 42 1.22 5.68 -11.35
C HIS A 42 0.96 6.85 -12.30
N ASP A 43 -0.26 7.35 -12.34
CA ASP A 43 -0.65 8.44 -13.24
C ASP A 43 0.09 9.75 -12.92
N ALA A 44 0.25 10.06 -11.64
CA ALA A 44 0.89 11.31 -11.21
C ALA A 44 2.41 11.32 -11.41
N GLN A 45 3.05 10.17 -11.51
CA GLN A 45 4.50 10.08 -11.76
C GLN A 45 4.86 10.06 -13.25
N GLN A 46 3.85 9.96 -14.12
CA GLN A 46 4.03 9.98 -15.58
C GLN A 46 3.92 11.40 -16.16
N GLY A 47 4.31 11.54 -17.42
CA GLY A 47 4.16 12.78 -18.18
C GLY A 47 5.38 13.68 -18.14
N LYS A 48 5.21 14.91 -18.65
CA LYS A 48 6.30 15.88 -18.79
C LYS A 48 6.74 16.52 -17.47
N ARG A 49 5.88 16.47 -16.46
CA ARG A 49 6.13 17.02 -15.12
C ARG A 49 5.71 16.00 -14.06
N PRO A 50 6.51 14.95 -13.87
CA PRO A 50 6.19 13.92 -12.88
C PRO A 50 6.17 14.52 -11.46
N ASN A 51 5.17 14.16 -10.67
CA ASN A 51 5.12 14.55 -9.27
C ASN A 51 6.22 13.79 -8.48
N PRO A 52 7.15 14.48 -7.79
CA PRO A 52 8.26 13.81 -7.10
C PRO A 52 7.80 12.88 -5.97
N PHE A 53 6.77 13.26 -5.23
CA PHE A 53 6.22 12.43 -4.16
C PHE A 53 5.57 11.16 -4.72
N ALA A 54 4.76 11.29 -5.77
CA ALA A 54 4.14 10.15 -6.43
C ALA A 54 5.18 9.19 -7.03
N LYS A 55 6.27 9.72 -7.57
CA LYS A 55 7.38 8.92 -8.09
C LYS A 55 8.03 8.07 -7.00
N GLU A 56 8.28 8.65 -5.85
CA GLU A 56 8.87 7.95 -4.71
C GLU A 56 7.93 6.88 -4.16
N VAL A 57 6.66 7.21 -3.98
CA VAL A 57 5.64 6.26 -3.51
C VAL A 57 5.47 5.11 -4.50
N TYR A 58 5.33 5.40 -5.78
CA TYR A 58 5.14 4.37 -6.80
C TYR A 58 6.35 3.46 -6.95
N ALA A 59 7.57 4.00 -6.85
CA ALA A 59 8.79 3.21 -6.86
C ALA A 59 8.84 2.22 -5.69
N TYR A 60 8.42 2.63 -4.51
CA TYR A 60 8.31 1.73 -3.36
C TYR A 60 7.22 0.66 -3.57
N MET A 61 6.03 1.04 -4.05
CA MET A 61 4.92 0.12 -4.26
C MET A 61 5.23 -0.98 -5.27
N THR A 62 6.08 -0.69 -6.25
CA THR A 62 6.45 -1.60 -7.35
C THR A 62 7.84 -2.18 -7.20
N GLN A 63 8.45 -2.03 -6.03
CA GLN A 63 9.79 -2.55 -5.76
C GLN A 63 9.83 -4.06 -5.93
N GLU A 64 10.79 -4.52 -6.71
CA GLU A 64 11.01 -5.96 -6.99
C GLU A 64 12.48 -6.22 -7.30
N ASP A 65 12.91 -7.44 -7.08
CA ASP A 65 14.20 -7.93 -7.56
C ASP A 65 13.95 -8.92 -8.70
N SER A 66 14.47 -8.62 -9.86
CA SER A 66 14.31 -9.42 -11.07
C SER A 66 15.29 -10.61 -11.17
N SER A 67 15.89 -11.01 -10.06
CA SER A 67 16.77 -12.18 -10.00
C SER A 67 16.02 -13.45 -10.47
N GLU A 68 16.56 -14.15 -11.47
CA GLU A 68 15.95 -15.38 -12.00
C GLU A 68 15.94 -16.54 -11.00
N THR A 69 16.84 -16.51 -10.03
CA THR A 69 17.03 -17.62 -9.07
C THR A 69 16.18 -17.50 -7.81
N GLU A 70 15.99 -16.29 -7.32
CA GLU A 70 15.16 -16.00 -6.13
C GLU A 70 14.45 -14.65 -6.32
N PRO A 71 13.34 -14.64 -7.06
CA PRO A 71 12.62 -13.40 -7.28
C PRO A 71 12.08 -12.85 -5.95
N TRP A 72 12.48 -11.62 -5.65
CA TRP A 72 12.01 -10.91 -4.45
C TRP A 72 10.96 -9.88 -4.82
N GLU A 73 9.83 -9.94 -4.18
CA GLU A 73 8.77 -8.94 -4.26
C GLU A 73 8.89 -7.95 -3.09
N GLY A 74 8.72 -6.66 -3.36
CA GLY A 74 8.75 -5.61 -2.33
C GLY A 74 7.69 -5.79 -1.26
N ASN A 75 7.89 -5.19 -0.11
CA ASN A 75 7.01 -5.34 1.04
C ASN A 75 5.55 -5.00 0.73
N HIS A 76 5.31 -3.92 -0.01
CA HIS A 76 3.94 -3.52 -0.39
C HIS A 76 3.27 -4.57 -1.27
N GLY A 77 3.94 -5.04 -2.31
CA GLY A 77 3.42 -6.09 -3.21
C GLY A 77 3.08 -7.36 -2.44
N TYR A 78 4.00 -7.80 -1.59
CA TYR A 78 3.84 -8.98 -0.75
C TYR A 78 2.63 -8.86 0.20
N VAL A 79 2.51 -7.76 0.92
CA VAL A 79 1.41 -7.53 1.88
C VAL A 79 0.07 -7.41 1.16
N ARG A 80 0.04 -6.74 0.00
CA ARG A 80 -1.16 -6.62 -0.82
C ARG A 80 -1.63 -7.98 -1.35
N GLU A 81 -0.72 -8.78 -1.87
CA GLU A 81 -1.04 -10.13 -2.35
C GLU A 81 -1.57 -11.00 -1.22
N PHE A 82 -0.97 -10.92 -0.04
CA PHE A 82 -1.42 -11.65 1.13
C PHE A 82 -2.83 -11.24 1.55
N ARG A 83 -3.13 -9.93 1.56
CA ARG A 83 -4.49 -9.40 1.81
C ARG A 83 -5.49 -9.94 0.80
N ASP A 84 -5.15 -9.92 -0.48
CA ASP A 84 -6.05 -10.37 -1.55
C ASP A 84 -6.38 -11.86 -1.40
N LYS A 85 -5.41 -12.69 -1.06
CA LYS A 85 -5.62 -14.11 -0.73
C LYS A 85 -6.54 -14.29 0.48
N MET A 86 -6.41 -13.45 1.51
CA MET A 86 -7.28 -13.48 2.69
C MET A 86 -8.74 -13.12 2.35
N ILE A 87 -8.96 -12.13 1.50
CA ILE A 87 -10.31 -11.74 1.03
C ILE A 87 -10.95 -12.87 0.23
N HIS A 88 -10.22 -13.49 -0.68
CA HIS A 88 -10.74 -14.60 -1.49
C HIS A 88 -11.06 -15.84 -0.66
N ARG A 89 -10.41 -16.02 0.49
CA ARG A 89 -10.73 -17.09 1.44
C ARG A 89 -12.11 -16.95 2.07
N SER A 90 -12.61 -15.74 2.24
CA SER A 90 -13.95 -15.51 2.80
C SER A 90 -15.08 -15.90 1.88
N THR A 91 -14.80 -16.24 0.61
CA THR A 91 -15.73 -16.87 -0.31
C THR A 91 -15.77 -18.38 -0.06
N PRO A 92 -16.94 -19.02 0.17
CA PRO A 92 -17.03 -20.40 0.68
C PRO A 92 -16.79 -21.45 -0.41
N THR A 93 -15.57 -21.58 -0.88
CA THR A 93 -15.12 -22.74 -1.64
C THR A 93 -14.10 -23.53 -0.82
N LEU A 94 -14.44 -24.78 -0.49
CA LEU A 94 -13.60 -25.70 0.31
C LEU A 94 -12.15 -25.86 -0.23
N SER A 95 -11.95 -25.64 -1.53
CA SER A 95 -10.62 -25.67 -2.16
C SER A 95 -9.72 -24.52 -1.73
N SER A 96 -10.26 -23.36 -1.36
CA SER A 96 -9.49 -22.22 -0.91
C SER A 96 -8.98 -22.37 0.52
N ILE A 97 -9.65 -23.17 1.35
CA ILE A 97 -9.27 -23.42 2.75
C ILE A 97 -8.02 -24.30 2.83
N SER A 98 -7.90 -25.32 1.97
CA SER A 98 -6.74 -26.22 1.97
C SER A 98 -5.48 -25.55 1.46
N ASN A 99 -5.58 -24.69 0.44
CA ASN A 99 -4.46 -23.93 -0.10
C ASN A 99 -4.00 -22.85 0.87
N PHE A 100 -4.92 -22.20 1.56
CA PHE A 100 -4.59 -21.19 2.56
C PHE A 100 -3.89 -21.78 3.79
N SER A 101 -4.29 -22.95 4.27
CA SER A 101 -3.61 -23.62 5.39
C SER A 101 -2.18 -24.07 5.04
N PHE A 102 -1.88 -24.26 3.76
CA PHE A 102 -0.54 -24.56 3.29
C PHE A 102 0.33 -23.28 3.20
N GLU A 103 -0.22 -22.18 2.71
CA GLU A 103 0.48 -20.88 2.63
C GLU A 103 0.70 -20.24 4.01
N LEU A 104 -0.18 -20.47 4.98
CA LEU A 104 0.02 -20.06 6.38
C LEU A 104 1.20 -20.76 7.08
N ARG A 105 1.80 -21.77 6.46
CA ARG A 105 3.03 -22.38 6.95
C ARG A 105 4.28 -21.59 6.63
N MET A 106 4.20 -20.53 5.82
CA MET A 106 5.24 -19.52 5.82
C MET A 106 5.36 -18.95 7.23
N PRO A 107 6.59 -18.78 7.76
CA PRO A 107 6.74 -18.33 9.12
C PRO A 107 5.93 -17.06 9.36
N VAL A 108 4.98 -17.11 10.28
CA VAL A 108 4.15 -15.94 10.68
C VAL A 108 5.05 -14.75 11.00
N ALA A 109 6.20 -15.00 11.61
CA ALA A 109 7.21 -13.99 11.90
C ALA A 109 7.74 -13.28 10.65
N TYR A 110 7.94 -14.00 9.55
CA TYR A 110 8.38 -13.40 8.28
C TYR A 110 7.32 -12.48 7.67
N THR A 111 6.08 -12.95 7.61
CA THR A 111 4.95 -12.12 7.10
C THR A 111 4.72 -10.91 8.01
N LEU A 112 4.81 -11.08 9.32
CA LEU A 112 4.69 -9.97 10.27
C LEU A 112 5.81 -8.95 10.07
N LYS A 113 7.05 -9.38 9.89
CA LYS A 113 8.18 -8.49 9.61
C LYS A 113 7.93 -7.65 8.35
N ARG A 114 7.54 -8.31 7.25
CA ARG A 114 7.22 -7.64 5.98
C ARG A 114 6.09 -6.61 6.14
N THR A 115 5.06 -6.96 6.92
CA THR A 115 3.93 -6.08 7.22
C THR A 115 4.35 -4.87 8.05
N ILE A 116 5.19 -5.07 9.07
CA ILE A 116 5.73 -3.97 9.88
C ILE A 116 6.56 -3.01 9.05
N GLU A 117 7.41 -3.51 8.18
CA GLU A 117 8.24 -2.68 7.28
C GLU A 117 7.37 -1.86 6.32
N ASP A 118 6.31 -2.46 5.76
CA ASP A 118 5.35 -1.75 4.90
C ASP A 118 4.54 -0.69 5.68
N TYR A 119 4.13 -1.02 6.90
CA TYR A 119 3.47 -0.09 7.81
C TYR A 119 4.36 1.13 8.13
N ILE A 120 5.63 0.91 8.43
CA ILE A 120 6.58 1.99 8.71
C ILE A 120 6.72 2.90 7.50
N GLN A 121 6.81 2.34 6.31
CA GLN A 121 6.98 3.10 5.08
C GLN A 121 5.73 3.93 4.73
N VAL A 122 4.54 3.35 4.82
CA VAL A 122 3.30 4.12 4.56
C VAL A 122 3.09 5.21 5.62
N SER A 123 3.47 4.94 6.86
CA SER A 123 3.42 5.93 7.95
C SER A 123 4.36 7.11 7.68
N TYR A 124 5.54 6.86 7.14
CA TYR A 124 6.47 7.88 6.70
C TYR A 124 5.86 8.76 5.59
N PHE A 125 5.30 8.17 4.56
CA PHE A 125 4.64 8.90 3.47
C PHE A 125 3.43 9.69 3.95
N LEU A 126 2.63 9.13 4.85
CA LEU A 126 1.50 9.84 5.47
C LEU A 126 1.96 11.05 6.27
N HIS A 127 3.02 10.90 7.07
CA HIS A 127 3.59 12.02 7.81
C HIS A 127 4.04 13.14 6.87
N GLU A 128 4.72 12.80 5.80
CA GLU A 128 5.20 13.76 4.80
C GLU A 128 4.05 14.52 4.13
N ILE A 129 3.04 13.81 3.62
CA ILE A 129 1.92 14.47 2.92
C ILE A 129 1.05 15.30 3.86
N ILE A 130 0.80 14.84 5.08
CA ILE A 130 0.03 15.59 6.09
C ILE A 130 0.78 16.86 6.48
N THR A 131 2.09 16.79 6.69
CA THR A 131 2.93 17.95 6.98
C THR A 131 2.86 18.98 5.87
N ASN A 132 2.94 18.55 4.62
CA ASN A 132 2.82 19.44 3.46
C ASN A 132 1.43 20.08 3.35
N ILE A 133 0.36 19.34 3.61
CA ILE A 133 -1.01 19.88 3.63
C ILE A 133 -1.15 20.95 4.72
N LEU A 134 -0.63 20.71 5.91
CA LEU A 134 -0.69 21.67 7.03
C LEU A 134 0.11 22.93 6.72
N GLN A 135 1.28 22.82 6.11
CA GLN A 135 2.08 23.97 5.68
C GLN A 135 1.34 24.80 4.63
N ASP A 136 0.74 24.17 3.65
CA ASP A 136 -0.08 24.86 2.64
C ASP A 136 -1.26 25.60 3.30
N TYR A 137 -1.91 24.97 4.28
CA TYR A 137 -3.00 25.59 5.04
C TYR A 137 -2.54 26.81 5.85
N GLU A 138 -1.41 26.72 6.53
CA GLU A 138 -0.83 27.84 7.30
C GLU A 138 -0.48 29.02 6.39
N MET A 139 0.08 28.78 5.21
CA MET A 139 0.39 29.83 4.23
C MET A 139 -0.85 30.55 3.70
N LEU A 140 -1.99 29.87 3.61
CA LEU A 140 -3.25 30.47 3.16
C LEU A 140 -3.92 31.34 4.22
N ASN A 141 -3.60 31.16 5.49
CA ASN A 141 -4.21 31.87 6.64
C ASN A 141 -3.31 32.97 7.23
N ILE A 142 -2.21 33.30 6.58
CA ILE A 142 -1.37 34.47 6.90
C ILE A 142 -1.87 35.77 6.14
#